data_86289d18d9d5080144e136718f88d945
#
_entry.id   86289d18d9d5080144e136718f88d945
#
_cell.length_a   1.000
_cell.length_b   1.000
_cell.length_c   1.000
_cell.angle_alpha   90.00
_cell.angle_beta   90.00
_cell.angle_gamma   90.00
#
_symmetry.space_group_name_H-M   'P 1'
#
loop_
_entity.id
_entity.type
_entity.pdbx_description
1 polymer ?
#
loop_
_entity_poly.entity_id
_entity_poly.type
_entity_poly.pdbx_seq_one_letter_code
_entity_poly.pdbx_strand_id
1 'polypeptide(L)'
;MYIGSIVAWSAPFAPKYWAFCNGQELPIQQNQALFAVLGFRYGGDGQNTFCLPNLNGRVPVGACGKWGMGGTIPQGVTPYNLVQTGGVEKVTLSPLNMPQHTHSATTSTSNLTVSNMNVAIPASSQGGGSNSPNNASLAASVDHGMGTADFYTTGATDTTLKPFLISGGTVSGNVTTTISPAGQSAPSALDIRQPFQAMNYIICIQGWFPTPE
;
A
#
# COMPACT_ATOMS: atom_id res chain seq x y z
N MET A 1 49.89 -5.47 12.84
CA MET A 1 48.43 -5.59 12.95
C MET A 1 48.11 -6.81 13.78
N TYR A 2 47.07 -6.74 14.62
CA TYR A 2 46.64 -7.88 15.43
C TYR A 2 45.83 -8.89 14.62
N ILE A 3 46.01 -10.16 14.89
CA ILE A 3 45.20 -11.24 14.29
C ILE A 3 43.72 -11.01 14.62
N GLY A 4 42.84 -11.19 13.62
CA GLY A 4 41.40 -10.94 13.76
C GLY A 4 40.99 -9.49 13.51
N SER A 5 41.90 -8.53 13.31
CA SER A 5 41.53 -7.16 12.90
C SER A 5 40.90 -7.17 11.53
N ILE A 6 39.77 -6.46 11.41
CA ILE A 6 39.02 -6.29 10.15
C ILE A 6 39.17 -4.84 9.69
N VAL A 7 39.49 -4.66 8.40
CA VAL A 7 39.66 -3.34 7.76
C VAL A 7 38.94 -3.30 6.41
N ALA A 8 38.48 -2.11 6.03
CA ALA A 8 37.98 -1.86 4.69
C ALA A 8 39.15 -1.83 3.68
N TRP A 9 38.96 -2.43 2.53
CA TRP A 9 39.98 -2.64 1.53
C TRP A 9 39.48 -2.38 0.11
N SER A 10 40.16 -1.53 -0.63
CA SER A 10 39.68 -1.08 -1.95
C SER A 10 40.17 -1.96 -3.13
N ALA A 11 41.17 -2.82 -2.92
CA ALA A 11 41.73 -3.63 -4.02
C ALA A 11 40.96 -4.95 -4.20
N PRO A 12 41.00 -5.56 -5.41
CA PRO A 12 40.32 -6.82 -5.73
C PRO A 12 41.03 -8.07 -5.24
N PHE A 13 42.14 -7.95 -4.52
CA PHE A 13 42.88 -9.05 -3.95
C PHE A 13 43.17 -8.85 -2.47
N ALA A 14 43.24 -9.91 -1.69
CA ALA A 14 43.68 -9.85 -0.31
C ALA A 14 45.22 -9.87 -0.26
N PRO A 15 45.87 -8.95 0.49
CA PRO A 15 47.30 -8.97 0.67
C PRO A 15 47.79 -10.24 1.40
N LYS A 16 49.08 -10.51 1.37
CA LYS A 16 49.68 -11.60 2.15
C LYS A 16 49.29 -11.48 3.62
N TYR A 17 48.93 -12.57 4.24
CA TYR A 17 48.47 -12.67 5.64
C TYR A 17 47.08 -12.09 5.91
N TRP A 18 46.29 -11.81 4.86
CA TRP A 18 44.91 -11.35 4.95
C TRP A 18 44.01 -12.27 4.14
N ALA A 19 42.72 -12.30 4.53
CA ALA A 19 41.68 -13.00 3.80
C ALA A 19 40.44 -12.11 3.68
N PHE A 20 39.62 -12.31 2.65
CA PHE A 20 38.34 -11.60 2.53
C PHE A 20 37.33 -12.07 3.58
N CYS A 21 36.54 -11.14 4.11
CA CYS A 21 35.41 -11.42 5.01
C CYS A 21 34.19 -11.82 4.20
N ASN A 22 34.23 -12.95 3.52
CA ASN A 22 33.18 -13.49 2.65
C ASN A 22 32.52 -14.75 3.19
N GLY A 23 32.79 -15.11 4.45
CA GLY A 23 32.24 -16.29 5.08
C GLY A 23 32.98 -17.59 4.74
N GLN A 24 34.15 -17.52 4.12
CA GLN A 24 34.88 -18.72 3.74
C GLN A 24 35.30 -19.57 4.95
N GLU A 25 35.31 -20.88 4.75
CA GLU A 25 35.70 -21.84 5.74
C GLU A 25 37.21 -22.06 5.69
N LEU A 26 37.87 -22.10 6.84
CA LEU A 26 39.31 -22.31 7.01
C LEU A 26 39.59 -23.50 7.91
N PRO A 27 40.64 -24.28 7.62
CA PRO A 27 41.09 -25.36 8.50
C PRO A 27 41.76 -24.81 9.77
N ILE A 28 41.34 -25.30 10.92
CA ILE A 28 41.86 -24.91 12.24
C ILE A 28 43.36 -25.23 12.32
N GLN A 29 43.77 -26.38 11.81
CA GLN A 29 45.16 -26.84 11.90
C GLN A 29 46.18 -25.83 11.32
N GLN A 30 45.78 -25.11 10.25
CA GLN A 30 46.62 -24.11 9.58
C GLN A 30 46.41 -22.69 10.14
N ASN A 31 45.36 -22.46 10.94
CA ASN A 31 44.96 -21.13 11.38
C ASN A 31 44.65 -21.09 12.88
N GLN A 32 45.41 -21.84 13.69
CA GLN A 32 45.17 -22.02 15.13
C GLN A 32 45.09 -20.68 15.90
N ALA A 33 45.98 -19.73 15.60
CA ALA A 33 46.03 -18.45 16.26
C ALA A 33 44.77 -17.61 15.95
N LEU A 34 44.30 -17.64 14.71
CA LEU A 34 43.06 -16.96 14.34
C LEU A 34 41.83 -17.65 14.96
N PHE A 35 41.81 -18.99 14.98
CA PHE A 35 40.74 -19.74 15.64
C PHE A 35 40.69 -19.45 17.14
N ALA A 36 41.83 -19.27 17.81
CA ALA A 36 41.86 -18.91 19.23
C ALA A 36 41.13 -17.53 19.49
N VAL A 37 41.17 -16.61 18.52
CA VAL A 37 40.52 -15.30 18.59
C VAL A 37 39.03 -15.38 18.20
N LEU A 38 38.70 -16.01 17.08
CA LEU A 38 37.37 -16.04 16.53
C LEU A 38 36.48 -17.15 17.11
N GLY A 39 37.11 -18.32 17.42
CA GLY A 39 36.34 -19.54 17.65
C GLY A 39 35.56 -19.96 16.42
N PHE A 40 34.51 -20.72 16.62
CA PHE A 40 33.55 -21.13 15.57
C PHE A 40 32.27 -20.27 15.53
N ARG A 41 32.34 -19.04 16.09
CA ARG A 41 31.16 -18.13 16.20
C ARG A 41 30.55 -17.76 14.87
N TYR A 42 31.33 -17.73 13.80
CA TYR A 42 30.86 -17.40 12.45
C TYR A 42 30.50 -18.63 11.60
N GLY A 43 30.58 -19.84 12.18
CA GLY A 43 30.29 -21.12 11.53
C GLY A 43 31.50 -22.06 11.50
N GLY A 44 31.34 -23.19 10.80
CA GLY A 44 32.29 -24.31 10.81
C GLY A 44 31.91 -25.38 11.85
N ASP A 45 32.66 -26.49 11.86
CA ASP A 45 32.44 -27.61 12.79
C ASP A 45 33.04 -27.38 14.18
N GLY A 46 33.94 -26.40 14.29
CA GLY A 46 34.69 -26.10 15.54
C GLY A 46 35.70 -27.14 15.97
N GLN A 47 35.91 -28.21 15.19
CA GLN A 47 36.87 -29.28 15.43
C GLN A 47 37.99 -29.28 14.38
N ASN A 48 37.61 -29.20 13.11
CA ASN A 48 38.55 -29.19 11.98
C ASN A 48 38.53 -27.86 11.25
N THR A 49 37.34 -27.19 11.25
CA THR A 49 37.12 -26.01 10.45
C THR A 49 36.38 -24.91 11.25
N PHE A 50 36.55 -23.68 10.81
CA PHE A 50 35.79 -22.52 11.26
C PHE A 50 35.60 -21.54 10.11
N CYS A 51 34.57 -20.70 10.19
CA CYS A 51 34.28 -19.71 9.15
C CYS A 51 34.75 -18.31 9.54
N LEU A 52 35.15 -17.54 8.53
CA LEU A 52 35.36 -16.10 8.65
C LEU A 52 34.02 -15.36 8.67
N PRO A 53 34.00 -14.11 9.20
CA PRO A 53 32.83 -13.25 9.08
C PRO A 53 32.41 -13.05 7.61
N ASN A 54 31.10 -12.99 7.35
CA ASN A 54 30.57 -12.63 6.03
C ASN A 54 30.04 -11.20 6.07
N LEU A 55 30.80 -10.27 5.50
CA LEU A 55 30.45 -8.85 5.42
C LEU A 55 30.03 -8.42 4.00
N ASN A 56 29.83 -9.37 3.08
CA ASN A 56 29.35 -9.07 1.73
C ASN A 56 27.95 -8.45 1.79
N GLY A 57 27.81 -7.24 1.25
CA GLY A 57 26.55 -6.50 1.27
C GLY A 57 26.08 -6.07 2.67
N ARG A 58 26.97 -6.05 3.66
CA ARG A 58 26.65 -5.72 5.05
C ARG A 58 27.47 -4.55 5.57
N VAL A 59 26.86 -3.75 6.41
CA VAL A 59 27.53 -2.68 7.16
C VAL A 59 27.81 -3.22 8.56
N PRO A 60 29.09 -3.21 9.04
CA PRO A 60 29.39 -3.60 10.39
C PRO A 60 28.82 -2.58 11.38
N VAL A 61 28.15 -3.06 12.41
CA VAL A 61 27.62 -2.27 13.53
C VAL A 61 28.27 -2.69 14.83
N GLY A 62 28.38 -1.78 15.77
CA GLY A 62 28.95 -2.08 17.09
C GLY A 62 28.10 -3.08 17.86
N ALA A 63 28.70 -4.18 18.31
CA ALA A 63 28.05 -5.13 19.21
C ALA A 63 28.12 -4.61 20.65
N CYS A 64 26.96 -4.41 21.28
CA CYS A 64 26.85 -3.94 22.67
C CYS A 64 26.06 -4.91 23.56
N GLY A 65 25.63 -6.03 23.00
CA GLY A 65 24.93 -7.10 23.75
C GLY A 65 25.89 -8.13 24.31
N LYS A 66 25.39 -9.36 24.47
CA LYS A 66 26.20 -10.51 24.95
C LYS A 66 27.39 -10.74 24.03
N TRP A 67 28.58 -10.91 24.59
CA TRP A 67 29.86 -11.07 23.88
C TRP A 67 30.36 -9.81 23.14
N GLY A 68 29.67 -8.66 23.28
CA GLY A 68 30.14 -7.36 22.82
C GLY A 68 30.99 -6.65 23.88
N MET A 69 31.44 -5.44 23.55
CA MET A 69 32.14 -4.59 24.52
C MET A 69 31.18 -4.25 25.64
N GLY A 70 31.34 -4.81 26.82
CA GLY A 70 30.53 -4.51 28.00
C GLY A 70 30.48 -2.97 28.21
N GLY A 71 29.28 -2.43 28.32
CA GLY A 71 29.08 -1.01 28.50
C GLY A 71 27.59 -0.67 28.61
N THR A 72 27.30 0.58 28.97
CA THR A 72 25.93 1.07 29.03
C THR A 72 25.41 1.21 27.60
N ILE A 73 24.30 0.52 27.30
CA ILE A 73 23.61 0.68 26.01
C ILE A 73 22.99 2.07 25.96
N PRO A 74 23.34 2.92 24.97
CA PRO A 74 22.74 4.24 24.87
C PRO A 74 21.21 4.13 24.69
N GLN A 75 20.49 5.10 25.27
CA GLN A 75 19.03 5.14 25.14
C GLN A 75 18.63 5.25 23.67
N GLY A 76 17.64 4.43 23.26
CA GLY A 76 17.15 4.41 21.89
C GLY A 76 17.96 3.53 20.90
N VAL A 77 19.03 2.87 21.38
CA VAL A 77 19.83 1.95 20.58
C VAL A 77 19.42 0.51 20.87
N THR A 78 19.18 -0.26 19.80
CA THR A 78 18.91 -1.70 19.93
C THR A 78 20.22 -2.43 20.24
N PRO A 79 20.27 -3.27 21.31
CA PRO A 79 21.46 -4.05 21.61
C PRO A 79 21.65 -5.16 20.57
N TYR A 80 22.83 -5.18 19.95
CA TYR A 80 23.23 -6.27 19.05
C TYR A 80 24.27 -7.15 19.71
N ASN A 81 24.07 -8.45 19.60
CA ASN A 81 25.09 -9.42 20.01
C ASN A 81 26.22 -9.52 18.98
N LEU A 82 27.40 -9.90 19.42
CA LEU A 82 28.48 -10.23 18.47
C LEU A 82 27.98 -11.34 17.53
N VAL A 83 28.33 -11.24 16.24
CA VAL A 83 27.92 -12.16 15.15
C VAL A 83 26.46 -12.00 14.70
N GLN A 84 25.62 -11.31 15.44
CA GLN A 84 24.23 -11.11 15.06
C GLN A 84 24.13 -10.43 13.70
N THR A 85 23.26 -10.95 12.84
CA THR A 85 22.94 -10.38 11.54
C THR A 85 21.50 -9.88 11.52
N GLY A 86 21.23 -8.82 10.77
CA GLY A 86 19.90 -8.25 10.67
C GLY A 86 19.80 -7.22 9.54
N GLY A 87 18.64 -6.58 9.47
CA GLY A 87 18.34 -5.60 8.44
C GLY A 87 17.83 -6.21 7.14
N VAL A 88 17.22 -5.37 6.32
CA VAL A 88 16.71 -5.69 4.99
C VAL A 88 17.05 -4.54 4.05
N GLU A 89 17.25 -4.83 2.77
CA GLU A 89 17.56 -3.82 1.75
C GLU A 89 16.31 -3.21 1.13
N LYS A 90 15.20 -3.95 1.17
CA LYS A 90 13.94 -3.55 0.53
C LYS A 90 12.77 -3.85 1.46
N VAL A 91 11.80 -2.98 1.46
CA VAL A 91 10.56 -3.13 2.24
C VAL A 91 9.37 -2.94 1.32
N THR A 92 8.42 -3.85 1.38
CA THR A 92 7.11 -3.68 0.74
C THR A 92 6.18 -3.05 1.76
N LEU A 93 5.66 -1.87 1.46
CA LEU A 93 4.68 -1.21 2.31
C LEU A 93 3.35 -1.94 2.25
N SER A 94 2.82 -2.30 3.39
CA SER A 94 1.46 -2.83 3.54
C SER A 94 0.53 -1.73 4.08
N PRO A 95 -0.80 -1.87 3.96
CA PRO A 95 -1.74 -0.94 4.58
C PRO A 95 -1.52 -0.75 6.08
N LEU A 96 -0.99 -1.75 6.77
CA LEU A 96 -0.67 -1.69 8.20
C LEU A 96 0.52 -0.77 8.52
N ASN A 97 1.36 -0.48 7.53
CA ASN A 97 2.52 0.40 7.69
C ASN A 97 2.19 1.88 7.40
N MET A 98 0.97 2.16 6.93
CA MET A 98 0.54 3.53 6.67
C MET A 98 -0.13 4.11 7.91
N PRO A 99 0.14 5.38 8.25
CA PRO A 99 -0.62 6.07 9.28
C PRO A 99 -2.11 6.06 8.94
N GLN A 100 -2.95 6.01 9.97
CA GLN A 100 -4.39 6.13 9.79
C GLN A 100 -4.71 7.47 9.12
N HIS A 101 -5.35 7.42 7.99
CA HIS A 101 -5.78 8.60 7.24
C HIS A 101 -7.22 8.41 6.76
N THR A 102 -7.95 9.54 6.51
CA THR A 102 -9.35 9.55 6.04
C THR A 102 -9.44 10.35 4.75
N HIS A 103 -10.28 9.89 3.84
CA HIS A 103 -10.69 10.66 2.67
C HIS A 103 -12.07 11.23 2.93
N SER A 104 -12.22 12.55 2.90
CA SER A 104 -13.53 13.19 2.96
C SER A 104 -14.07 13.34 1.54
N ALA A 105 -15.21 12.70 1.27
CA ALA A 105 -15.96 12.98 0.07
C ALA A 105 -17.06 13.96 0.44
N THR A 106 -17.02 15.17 -0.10
CA THR A 106 -18.10 16.14 0.03
C THR A 106 -19.09 15.90 -1.10
N THR A 107 -20.19 15.27 -0.80
CA THR A 107 -21.31 15.21 -1.73
C THR A 107 -22.17 16.42 -1.49
N SER A 108 -22.10 17.42 -2.37
CA SER A 108 -23.10 18.49 -2.36
C SER A 108 -24.38 17.95 -2.97
N THR A 109 -25.32 17.56 -2.16
CA THR A 109 -26.70 17.42 -2.59
C THR A 109 -27.24 18.83 -2.78
N SER A 110 -27.03 19.44 -3.95
CA SER A 110 -27.92 20.52 -4.35
C SER A 110 -29.29 19.90 -4.45
N ASN A 111 -30.27 20.49 -3.74
CA ASN A 111 -31.64 20.08 -3.89
C ASN A 111 -31.99 20.00 -5.37
N LEU A 112 -32.16 18.76 -5.85
CA LEU A 112 -32.61 18.57 -7.23
C LEU A 112 -34.08 19.07 -7.26
N THR A 113 -34.23 20.35 -7.48
CA THR A 113 -35.58 20.92 -7.67
C THR A 113 -35.99 20.61 -9.10
N VAL A 114 -37.00 19.81 -9.26
CA VAL A 114 -37.68 19.70 -10.53
C VAL A 114 -38.47 21.02 -10.73
N SER A 115 -37.81 21.98 -11.35
CA SER A 115 -38.48 23.21 -11.75
C SER A 115 -39.09 23.01 -13.14
N ASN A 116 -40.34 23.39 -13.28
CA ASN A 116 -41.03 23.44 -14.57
C ASN A 116 -41.34 22.09 -15.22
N MET A 117 -41.83 21.11 -14.45
CA MET A 117 -42.44 19.93 -15.08
C MET A 117 -43.78 20.34 -15.73
N ASN A 118 -43.75 20.34 -17.04
CA ASN A 118 -44.95 20.64 -17.83
C ASN A 118 -45.79 19.37 -17.97
N VAL A 119 -46.97 19.37 -17.37
CA VAL A 119 -47.90 18.24 -17.48
C VAL A 119 -48.92 18.57 -18.56
N ALA A 120 -48.84 17.81 -19.64
CA ALA A 120 -49.79 17.86 -20.75
C ALA A 120 -50.68 16.61 -20.69
N ILE A 121 -51.95 16.82 -20.49
CA ILE A 121 -52.93 15.72 -20.46
C ILE A 121 -53.42 15.52 -21.89
N PRO A 122 -53.22 14.31 -22.48
CA PRO A 122 -53.70 14.03 -23.83
C PRO A 122 -55.24 14.16 -23.87
N ALA A 123 -55.73 14.77 -24.94
CA ALA A 123 -57.16 14.96 -25.19
C ALA A 123 -57.48 14.74 -26.67
N SER A 124 -58.72 14.64 -27.02
CA SER A 124 -59.20 14.58 -28.38
C SER A 124 -60.06 15.78 -28.70
N SER A 125 -59.83 16.40 -29.86
CA SER A 125 -60.70 17.45 -30.40
C SER A 125 -61.98 16.89 -31.05
N GLN A 126 -62.02 15.57 -31.21
CA GLN A 126 -63.18 14.88 -31.73
C GLN A 126 -64.24 14.74 -30.63
N GLY A 127 -65.51 14.63 -31.04
CA GLY A 127 -66.59 14.40 -30.08
C GLY A 127 -66.45 13.14 -29.24
N GLY A 128 -66.81 13.21 -27.99
CA GLY A 128 -66.82 12.05 -27.07
C GLY A 128 -67.88 11.04 -27.53
N GLY A 129 -67.62 9.78 -27.22
CA GLY A 129 -68.53 8.66 -27.44
C GLY A 129 -68.84 7.87 -26.20
N SER A 130 -68.46 8.42 -25.02
CA SER A 130 -68.67 7.76 -23.73
C SER A 130 -68.71 8.78 -22.59
N ASN A 131 -69.51 8.49 -21.61
CA ASN A 131 -69.56 9.23 -20.34
C ASN A 131 -68.65 8.57 -19.25
N SER A 132 -68.00 7.50 -19.56
CA SER A 132 -67.14 6.75 -18.65
C SER A 132 -65.67 7.09 -18.86
N PRO A 133 -64.91 7.45 -17.82
CA PRO A 133 -63.47 7.73 -17.92
C PRO A 133 -62.59 6.49 -18.05
N ASN A 134 -63.15 5.30 -17.98
CA ASN A 134 -62.37 4.06 -17.94
C ASN A 134 -61.66 3.77 -19.26
N ASN A 135 -60.33 3.76 -19.26
CA ASN A 135 -59.48 3.61 -20.46
C ASN A 135 -59.75 4.59 -21.58
N ALA A 136 -60.18 5.82 -21.25
CA ALA A 136 -60.58 6.84 -22.21
C ALA A 136 -59.88 8.16 -21.92
N SER A 137 -59.66 8.96 -22.95
CA SER A 137 -59.14 10.32 -22.88
C SER A 137 -60.27 11.34 -22.90
N LEU A 138 -60.02 12.50 -22.36
CA LEU A 138 -60.96 13.63 -22.48
C LEU A 138 -61.20 14.00 -23.93
N ALA A 139 -62.41 14.27 -24.28
CA ALA A 139 -62.83 14.65 -25.64
C ALA A 139 -63.73 15.90 -25.62
N ALA A 140 -63.92 16.48 -26.76
CA ALA A 140 -64.92 17.54 -26.91
C ALA A 140 -66.30 16.98 -26.50
N SER A 141 -67.05 17.76 -25.71
CA SER A 141 -68.35 17.31 -25.30
C SER A 141 -69.33 17.26 -26.48
N VAL A 142 -70.09 16.18 -26.57
CA VAL A 142 -71.17 16.04 -27.52
C VAL A 142 -72.45 15.97 -26.69
N ASP A 143 -73.38 16.93 -26.96
CA ASP A 143 -74.67 16.96 -26.36
C ASP A 143 -75.71 16.18 -27.23
N HIS A 144 -76.23 15.12 -26.67
CA HIS A 144 -77.23 14.29 -27.32
C HIS A 144 -78.72 14.73 -27.06
N GLY A 145 -78.85 15.91 -26.57
CA GLY A 145 -80.17 16.52 -26.48
C GLY A 145 -81.13 16.00 -25.38
N MET A 146 -80.70 15.13 -24.51
CA MET A 146 -81.47 14.56 -23.40
C MET A 146 -80.74 14.72 -22.03
N GLY A 147 -79.88 15.71 -21.90
CA GLY A 147 -79.20 16.01 -20.64
C GLY A 147 -78.04 15.06 -20.35
N THR A 148 -77.61 14.26 -21.30
CA THR A 148 -76.40 13.42 -21.22
C THR A 148 -75.35 13.95 -22.20
N ALA A 149 -74.18 14.22 -21.73
CA ALA A 149 -73.06 14.64 -22.56
C ALA A 149 -71.91 13.60 -22.43
N ASP A 150 -71.30 13.19 -23.58
CA ASP A 150 -70.13 12.31 -23.59
C ASP A 150 -68.87 13.17 -23.60
N PHE A 151 -68.03 12.95 -22.61
CA PHE A 151 -66.77 13.68 -22.41
C PHE A 151 -65.52 12.85 -22.65
N TYR A 152 -65.66 11.59 -22.99
CA TYR A 152 -64.56 10.67 -23.10
C TYR A 152 -64.53 9.92 -24.45
N THR A 153 -63.35 9.64 -24.96
CA THR A 153 -63.19 8.84 -26.16
C THR A 153 -62.10 7.76 -25.96
N THR A 154 -62.29 6.59 -26.52
CA THR A 154 -61.28 5.54 -26.64
C THR A 154 -60.48 5.67 -27.94
N GLY A 155 -60.78 6.65 -28.75
CA GLY A 155 -60.03 6.96 -29.99
C GLY A 155 -58.67 7.61 -29.74
N ALA A 156 -57.94 7.81 -30.83
CA ALA A 156 -56.65 8.49 -30.77
C ALA A 156 -56.78 9.93 -30.25
N THR A 157 -55.85 10.39 -29.45
CA THR A 157 -55.74 11.76 -28.98
C THR A 157 -54.96 12.60 -30.02
N ASP A 158 -55.51 13.76 -30.36
CA ASP A 158 -54.97 14.67 -31.40
C ASP A 158 -54.59 16.05 -30.82
N THR A 159 -54.86 16.26 -29.54
CA THR A 159 -54.57 17.52 -28.85
C THR A 159 -54.22 17.28 -27.39
N THR A 160 -53.93 18.35 -26.67
CA THR A 160 -53.67 18.30 -25.21
C THR A 160 -54.47 19.41 -24.53
N LEU A 161 -54.94 19.14 -23.32
CA LEU A 161 -55.47 20.22 -22.48
C LEU A 161 -54.37 21.23 -22.19
N LYS A 162 -54.77 22.47 -21.88
CA LYS A 162 -53.82 23.53 -21.56
C LYS A 162 -52.78 23.01 -20.54
N PRO A 163 -51.50 22.95 -20.91
CA PRO A 163 -50.50 22.47 -19.99
C PRO A 163 -50.44 23.33 -18.73
N PHE A 164 -50.17 22.70 -17.61
CA PHE A 164 -49.89 23.39 -16.35
C PHE A 164 -48.54 22.98 -15.77
N LEU A 165 -47.96 23.93 -15.07
CA LEU A 165 -46.66 23.73 -14.43
C LEU A 165 -46.87 23.19 -13.01
N ILE A 166 -46.14 22.09 -12.69
CA ILE A 166 -45.98 21.65 -11.33
C ILE A 166 -44.71 22.33 -10.79
N SER A 167 -44.88 23.18 -9.78
CA SER A 167 -43.80 23.79 -9.06
C SER A 167 -43.73 23.20 -7.65
N GLY A 168 -42.52 22.91 -7.16
CA GLY A 168 -42.31 22.52 -5.78
C GLY A 168 -42.25 21.02 -5.49
N GLY A 169 -41.87 20.20 -6.48
CA GLY A 169 -41.50 18.81 -6.24
C GLY A 169 -40.09 18.68 -5.67
N THR A 170 -39.90 17.95 -4.59
CA THR A 170 -38.58 17.52 -4.13
C THR A 170 -38.33 16.09 -4.58
N VAL A 171 -37.21 15.85 -5.24
CA VAL A 171 -36.76 14.49 -5.55
C VAL A 171 -35.89 14.05 -4.37
N SER A 172 -36.35 13.07 -3.61
CA SER A 172 -35.53 12.41 -2.59
C SER A 172 -34.91 11.16 -3.17
N GLY A 173 -33.60 11.07 -3.11
CA GLY A 173 -32.83 9.90 -3.54
C GLY A 173 -31.53 9.80 -2.75
N ASN A 174 -31.05 8.59 -2.59
CA ASN A 174 -29.73 8.37 -2.01
C ASN A 174 -28.65 8.65 -3.08
N VAL A 175 -27.76 9.62 -2.81
CA VAL A 175 -26.58 9.84 -3.60
C VAL A 175 -25.46 8.98 -3.02
N THR A 176 -25.05 7.95 -3.74
CA THR A 176 -23.93 7.09 -3.35
C THR A 176 -22.66 7.64 -3.96
N THR A 177 -21.74 8.11 -3.13
CA THR A 177 -20.41 8.50 -3.60
C THR A 177 -19.46 7.36 -3.38
N THR A 178 -18.91 6.78 -4.43
CA THR A 178 -17.89 5.76 -4.35
C THR A 178 -16.52 6.40 -4.47
N ILE A 179 -15.73 6.30 -3.40
CA ILE A 179 -14.32 6.72 -3.44
C ILE A 179 -13.52 5.52 -3.95
N SER A 180 -12.89 5.67 -5.11
CA SER A 180 -11.99 4.63 -5.61
C SER A 180 -10.73 4.56 -4.76
N PRO A 181 -10.23 3.35 -4.45
CA PRO A 181 -8.96 3.21 -3.76
C PRO A 181 -7.85 3.85 -4.59
N ALA A 182 -7.01 4.66 -3.93
CA ALA A 182 -5.81 5.22 -4.50
C ALA A 182 -4.61 4.34 -4.18
N GLY A 183 -3.66 4.20 -5.11
CA GLY A 183 -2.46 3.41 -4.97
C GLY A 183 -2.43 2.18 -5.87
N GLN A 184 -1.33 1.45 -5.81
CA GLN A 184 -1.15 0.20 -6.56
C GLN A 184 -1.75 -0.97 -5.80
N SER A 185 -2.47 -1.85 -6.50
CA SER A 185 -3.01 -3.10 -5.94
C SER A 185 -1.92 -4.08 -5.49
N ALA A 186 -0.73 -4.00 -6.10
CA ALA A 186 0.47 -4.75 -5.74
C ALA A 186 1.64 -3.75 -5.60
N PRO A 187 1.90 -3.21 -4.41
CA PRO A 187 2.98 -2.28 -4.21
C PRO A 187 4.34 -2.95 -4.43
N SER A 188 5.21 -2.29 -5.20
CA SER A 188 6.58 -2.74 -5.38
C SER A 188 7.41 -2.50 -4.12
N ALA A 189 8.43 -3.33 -3.93
CA ALA A 189 9.34 -3.16 -2.81
C ALA A 189 10.14 -1.85 -2.96
N LEU A 190 10.11 -1.03 -1.93
CA LEU A 190 10.89 0.20 -1.83
C LEU A 190 12.31 -0.13 -1.38
N ASP A 191 13.31 0.35 -2.09
CA ASP A 191 14.70 0.27 -1.68
C ASP A 191 14.96 1.30 -0.57
N ILE A 192 15.40 0.83 0.59
CA ILE A 192 15.66 1.64 1.78
C ILE A 192 17.14 1.81 2.07
N ARG A 193 18.02 1.37 1.16
CA ARG A 193 19.46 1.55 1.33
C ARG A 193 19.84 3.01 1.19
N GLN A 194 20.67 3.47 2.12
CA GLN A 194 21.33 4.77 1.98
C GLN A 194 22.32 4.74 0.81
N PRO A 195 22.71 5.88 0.23
CA PRO A 195 23.79 5.94 -0.75
C PRO A 195 25.04 5.26 -0.17
N PHE A 196 25.65 4.36 -0.93
CA PHE A 196 26.80 3.58 -0.48
C PHE A 196 27.85 3.46 -1.58
N GLN A 197 29.10 3.21 -1.17
CA GLN A 197 30.16 2.77 -2.05
C GLN A 197 30.65 1.40 -1.58
N ALA A 198 30.61 0.40 -2.47
CA ALA A 198 31.02 -0.94 -2.14
C ALA A 198 32.54 -1.02 -2.01
N MET A 199 33.00 -1.60 -0.92
CA MET A 199 34.40 -1.90 -0.62
C MET A 199 34.49 -3.32 -0.04
N ASN A 200 35.63 -3.96 -0.22
CA ASN A 200 35.91 -5.24 0.43
C ASN A 200 36.19 -5.03 1.92
N TYR A 201 35.91 -6.05 2.72
CA TYR A 201 36.45 -6.17 4.07
C TYR A 201 37.42 -7.34 4.10
N ILE A 202 38.57 -7.11 4.72
CA ILE A 202 39.60 -8.14 4.89
C ILE A 202 39.92 -8.30 6.38
N ILE A 203 40.28 -9.52 6.76
CA ILE A 203 40.66 -9.91 8.12
C ILE A 203 42.11 -10.35 8.15
N CYS A 204 42.84 -9.91 9.16
CA CYS A 204 44.21 -10.32 9.40
C CYS A 204 44.24 -11.77 9.89
N ILE A 205 44.88 -12.70 9.12
CA ILE A 205 44.98 -14.12 9.47
C ILE A 205 46.30 -14.47 10.11
N GLN A 206 47.35 -13.67 9.86
CA GLN A 206 48.66 -13.83 10.49
C GLN A 206 49.18 -12.46 10.95
N GLY A 207 49.58 -12.34 12.19
CA GLY A 207 50.05 -11.11 12.80
C GLY A 207 50.33 -11.28 14.28
N TRP A 208 50.25 -10.24 15.05
CA TRP A 208 50.45 -10.25 16.50
C TRP A 208 49.23 -10.84 17.20
N PHE A 209 49.44 -11.78 18.10
CA PHE A 209 48.35 -12.35 18.89
C PHE A 209 47.88 -11.34 19.94
N PRO A 210 46.58 -11.02 20.00
CA PRO A 210 46.06 -10.14 21.02
C PRO A 210 46.04 -10.86 22.38
N THR A 211 46.75 -10.31 23.36
CA THR A 211 46.68 -10.74 24.75
C THR A 211 45.66 -9.88 25.48
N PRO A 212 44.60 -10.45 26.05
CA PRO A 212 43.73 -9.68 26.95
C PRO A 212 44.52 -9.24 28.20
N GLU A 213 44.35 -8.03 28.62
CA GLU A 213 44.87 -7.51 29.89
C GLU A 213 44.10 -8.05 31.07
#